data_535d04e7a8f47298b604620ca57a1d83
#
_entry.id   535d04e7a8f47298b604620ca57a1d83
#
_cell.length_a   1.000
_cell.length_b   1.000
_cell.length_c   1.000
_cell.angle_alpha   90.00
_cell.angle_beta   90.00
_cell.angle_gamma   90.00
#
_symmetry.space_group_name_H-M   'P 1'
#
loop_
_entity.id
_entity.type
_entity.pdbx_description
1 polymer ?
#
loop_
_entity_poly.entity_id
_entity_poly.type
_entity_poly.pdbx_seq_one_letter_code
_entity_poly.pdbx_strand_id
1 'polypeptide(L)'
;MKELARYLADPLDRETISQKMKEMLEDPAIAQNATVQLMAATVFAKEGEMVEAMRCCATSLSLELSAFMVNLLISMDRVDAAEKTLAKMVANDDDATLTQLATAWVNVALGGSKVQDAMYVYQELGDKYTWTVKLFNGAATCAMAMGRFEDAEKELLEALQKDSKDPDTLHNLAVCALHLGKPSTRFFNQLKTLTPKPGAVEKMDELEKMFDTA
;
A
#
# COMPACT_ATOMS: atom_id res chain seq x y z
N MET A 1 -13.71 2.79 13.75
CA MET A 1 -12.69 1.82 14.25
C MET A 1 -13.24 0.40 14.37
N LYS A 2 -14.27 0.15 15.18
CA LYS A 2 -14.81 -1.21 15.40
C LYS A 2 -15.27 -1.91 14.12
N GLU A 3 -16.00 -1.22 13.25
CA GLU A 3 -16.52 -1.78 11.99
C GLU A 3 -15.39 -2.10 11.00
N LEU A 4 -14.37 -1.24 10.89
CA LEU A 4 -13.19 -1.53 10.06
C LEU A 4 -12.42 -2.74 10.59
N ALA A 5 -12.27 -2.87 11.90
CA ALA A 5 -11.63 -4.05 12.51
C ALA A 5 -12.40 -5.34 12.21
N ARG A 6 -13.74 -5.32 12.26
CA ARG A 6 -14.59 -6.46 11.88
C ARG A 6 -14.45 -6.79 10.39
N TYR A 7 -14.48 -5.78 9.53
CA TYR A 7 -14.28 -5.94 8.08
C TYR A 7 -12.95 -6.64 7.74
N LEU A 8 -11.87 -6.29 8.46
CA LEU A 8 -10.57 -6.89 8.24
C LEU A 8 -10.44 -8.31 8.83
N ALA A 9 -11.22 -8.61 9.89
CA ALA A 9 -11.15 -9.88 10.59
C ALA A 9 -12.01 -10.98 9.96
N ASP A 10 -13.20 -10.63 9.43
CA ASP A 10 -14.17 -11.62 8.93
C ASP A 10 -14.60 -11.30 7.48
N PRO A 11 -14.21 -12.17 6.52
CA PRO A 11 -14.64 -12.03 5.13
C PRO A 11 -16.16 -12.11 4.91
N LEU A 12 -16.89 -12.82 5.78
CA LEU A 12 -18.34 -13.00 5.64
C LEU A 12 -19.15 -11.73 5.98
N ASP A 13 -18.57 -10.85 6.79
CA ASP A 13 -19.22 -9.59 7.21
C ASP A 13 -18.96 -8.43 6.24
N ARG A 14 -18.14 -8.61 5.19
CA ARG A 14 -17.65 -7.52 4.32
C ARG A 14 -18.75 -6.74 3.64
N GLU A 15 -19.69 -7.43 2.99
CA GLU A 15 -20.80 -6.81 2.26
C GLU A 15 -21.72 -6.02 3.23
N THR A 16 -22.04 -6.62 4.36
CA THR A 16 -22.86 -5.99 5.41
C THR A 16 -22.18 -4.72 5.96
N ILE A 17 -20.85 -4.75 6.15
CA ILE A 17 -20.11 -3.62 6.67
C ILE A 17 -19.97 -2.53 5.61
N SER A 18 -19.76 -2.88 4.33
CA SER A 18 -19.76 -1.92 3.23
C SER A 18 -21.08 -1.16 3.15
N GLN A 19 -22.21 -1.88 3.20
CA GLN A 19 -23.54 -1.27 3.20
C GLN A 19 -23.75 -0.36 4.42
N LYS A 20 -23.34 -0.80 5.60
CA LYS A 20 -23.43 0.00 6.82
C LYS A 20 -22.57 1.27 6.74
N MET A 21 -21.41 1.21 6.09
CA MET A 21 -20.58 2.40 5.87
C MET A 21 -21.29 3.41 4.95
N LYS A 22 -21.99 2.94 3.91
CA LYS A 22 -22.81 3.81 3.04
C LYS A 22 -23.90 4.52 3.85
N GLU A 23 -24.64 3.78 4.67
CA GLU A 23 -25.69 4.34 5.53
C GLU A 23 -25.15 5.37 6.55
N MET A 24 -23.97 5.08 7.15
CA MET A 24 -23.33 6.03 8.08
C MET A 24 -22.91 7.33 7.39
N LEU A 25 -22.55 7.30 6.12
CA LEU A 25 -22.15 8.49 5.35
C LEU A 25 -23.37 9.32 4.89
N GLU A 26 -24.59 8.82 4.99
CA GLU A 26 -25.81 9.59 4.74
C GLU A 26 -26.08 10.61 5.86
N ASP A 27 -25.56 10.38 7.09
CA ASP A 27 -25.65 11.34 8.19
C ASP A 27 -24.57 12.43 8.01
N PRO A 28 -24.94 13.72 7.76
CA PRO A 28 -23.98 14.79 7.55
C PRO A 28 -23.01 15.02 8.72
N ALA A 29 -23.44 14.75 9.94
CA ALA A 29 -22.60 14.91 11.13
C ALA A 29 -21.47 13.86 11.18
N ILE A 30 -21.76 12.63 10.73
CA ILE A 30 -20.81 11.53 10.65
C ILE A 30 -19.93 11.67 9.42
N ALA A 31 -20.53 12.05 8.29
CA ALA A 31 -19.86 12.22 7.00
C ALA A 31 -18.75 13.30 7.01
N GLN A 32 -18.83 14.30 7.90
CA GLN A 32 -17.79 15.32 8.02
C GLN A 32 -16.56 14.88 8.82
N ASN A 33 -16.61 13.72 9.48
CA ASN A 33 -15.51 13.23 10.28
C ASN A 33 -14.44 12.55 9.39
N ALA A 34 -13.25 13.16 9.29
CA ALA A 34 -12.15 12.68 8.46
C ALA A 34 -11.75 11.21 8.77
N THR A 35 -11.81 10.79 10.04
CA THR A 35 -11.51 9.41 10.42
C THR A 35 -12.54 8.43 9.88
N VAL A 36 -13.83 8.80 9.90
CA VAL A 36 -14.89 7.96 9.33
C VAL A 36 -14.74 7.87 7.82
N GLN A 37 -14.45 8.99 7.17
CA GLN A 37 -14.18 9.04 5.72
C GLN A 37 -13.00 8.16 5.33
N LEU A 38 -11.90 8.20 6.08
CA LEU A 38 -10.73 7.36 5.81
C LEU A 38 -11.04 5.87 5.97
N MET A 39 -11.80 5.51 7.01
CA MET A 39 -12.23 4.12 7.20
C MET A 39 -13.16 3.64 6.10
N ALA A 40 -14.13 4.46 5.70
CA ALA A 40 -15.05 4.15 4.60
C ALA A 40 -14.29 4.04 3.28
N ALA A 41 -13.40 4.99 2.97
CA ALA A 41 -12.55 4.94 1.78
C ALA A 41 -11.70 3.65 1.74
N THR A 42 -11.19 3.21 2.89
CA THR A 42 -10.41 1.96 2.98
C THR A 42 -11.27 0.74 2.68
N VAL A 43 -12.51 0.68 3.19
CA VAL A 43 -13.45 -0.41 2.90
C VAL A 43 -13.81 -0.42 1.42
N PHE A 44 -14.25 0.71 0.87
CA PHE A 44 -14.65 0.82 -0.54
C PHE A 44 -13.51 0.48 -1.50
N ALA A 45 -12.28 0.92 -1.21
CA ALA A 45 -11.12 0.59 -2.02
C ALA A 45 -10.85 -0.93 -2.03
N LYS A 46 -11.01 -1.61 -0.90
CA LYS A 46 -10.84 -3.08 -0.80
C LYS A 46 -11.95 -3.86 -1.51
N GLU A 47 -13.17 -3.31 -1.55
CA GLU A 47 -14.30 -3.89 -2.31
C GLU A 47 -14.23 -3.53 -3.82
N GLY A 48 -13.24 -2.75 -4.26
CA GLY A 48 -13.12 -2.31 -5.65
C GLY A 48 -14.04 -1.13 -6.02
N GLU A 49 -14.75 -0.56 -5.07
CA GLU A 49 -15.63 0.61 -5.25
C GLU A 49 -14.80 1.91 -5.29
N MET A 50 -13.91 2.04 -6.28
CA MET A 50 -12.91 3.12 -6.35
C MET A 50 -13.51 4.51 -6.40
N VAL A 51 -14.69 4.67 -7.04
CA VAL A 51 -15.38 5.97 -7.14
C VAL A 51 -15.85 6.44 -5.77
N GLU A 52 -16.44 5.56 -4.97
CA GLU A 52 -16.89 5.89 -3.62
C GLU A 52 -15.71 6.16 -2.68
N ALA A 53 -14.63 5.37 -2.80
CA ALA A 53 -13.39 5.61 -2.06
C ALA A 53 -12.81 7.00 -2.35
N MET A 54 -12.71 7.39 -3.62
CA MET A 54 -12.25 8.73 -4.01
C MET A 54 -13.20 9.84 -3.54
N ARG A 55 -14.52 9.61 -3.57
CA ARG A 55 -15.52 10.56 -3.07
C ARG A 55 -15.30 10.85 -1.59
N CYS A 56 -15.08 9.84 -0.77
CA CYS A 56 -14.74 10.02 0.65
C CYS A 56 -13.47 10.84 0.83
N CYS A 57 -12.44 10.62 0.01
CA CYS A 57 -11.18 11.35 0.11
C CYS A 57 -11.30 12.83 -0.34
N ALA A 58 -12.25 13.15 -1.22
CA ALA A 58 -12.39 14.50 -1.79
C ALA A 58 -13.10 15.50 -0.86
N THR A 59 -13.76 15.04 0.19
CA THR A 59 -14.63 15.86 1.04
C THR A 59 -13.89 16.63 2.13
N SER A 60 -12.65 16.26 2.45
CA SER A 60 -11.85 16.87 3.53
C SER A 60 -10.44 17.22 3.06
N LEU A 61 -9.89 18.31 3.63
CA LEU A 61 -8.49 18.71 3.44
C LEU A 61 -7.53 17.97 4.40
N SER A 62 -7.95 16.87 5.00
CA SER A 62 -7.09 16.03 5.85
C SER A 62 -5.90 15.50 5.03
N LEU A 63 -4.72 15.58 5.63
CA LEU A 63 -3.49 15.10 5.01
C LEU A 63 -3.52 13.58 4.79
N GLU A 64 -4.14 12.84 5.72
CA GLU A 64 -4.31 11.39 5.65
C GLU A 64 -5.22 11.00 4.48
N LEU A 65 -6.32 11.72 4.26
CA LEU A 65 -7.21 11.47 3.13
C LEU A 65 -6.55 11.83 1.80
N SER A 66 -5.76 12.92 1.78
CA SER A 66 -5.00 13.31 0.60
C SER A 66 -3.93 12.27 0.25
N ALA A 67 -3.19 11.76 1.23
CA ALA A 67 -2.22 10.68 1.03
C ALA A 67 -2.89 9.38 0.57
N PHE A 68 -4.05 9.05 1.14
CA PHE A 68 -4.82 7.89 0.69
C PHE A 68 -5.34 8.05 -0.73
N MET A 69 -5.79 9.26 -1.12
CA MET A 69 -6.16 9.60 -2.50
C MET A 69 -4.99 9.40 -3.47
N VAL A 70 -3.78 9.86 -3.11
CA VAL A 70 -2.57 9.62 -3.93
C VAL A 70 -2.36 8.13 -4.15
N ASN A 71 -2.47 7.33 -3.10
CA ASN A 71 -2.29 5.87 -3.19
C ASN A 71 -3.36 5.23 -4.09
N LEU A 72 -4.64 5.62 -3.96
CA LEU A 72 -5.72 5.15 -4.83
C LEU A 72 -5.44 5.49 -6.30
N LEU A 73 -5.05 6.73 -6.59
CA LEU A 73 -4.78 7.18 -7.95
C LEU A 73 -3.61 6.42 -8.57
N ILE A 74 -2.55 6.15 -7.81
CA ILE A 74 -1.43 5.30 -8.27
C ILE A 74 -1.93 3.88 -8.56
N SER A 75 -2.76 3.29 -7.70
CA SER A 75 -3.30 1.94 -7.91
C SER A 75 -4.20 1.82 -9.14
N MET A 76 -4.75 2.95 -9.61
CA MET A 76 -5.56 3.07 -10.83
C MET A 76 -4.74 3.49 -12.06
N ASP A 77 -3.42 3.51 -11.96
CA ASP A 77 -2.49 4.00 -13.00
C ASP A 77 -2.75 5.45 -13.44
N ARG A 78 -3.28 6.27 -12.52
CA ARG A 78 -3.57 7.70 -12.74
C ARG A 78 -2.52 8.58 -12.07
N VAL A 79 -1.26 8.37 -12.46
CA VAL A 79 -0.11 9.10 -11.91
C VAL A 79 -0.22 10.60 -12.15
N ASP A 80 -0.80 11.03 -13.28
CA ASP A 80 -1.09 12.43 -13.62
C ASP A 80 -1.97 13.14 -12.56
N ALA A 81 -2.96 12.44 -12.05
CA ALA A 81 -3.84 12.97 -11.02
C ALA A 81 -3.21 12.86 -9.62
N ALA A 82 -2.40 11.82 -9.38
CA ALA A 82 -1.64 11.67 -8.15
C ALA A 82 -0.64 12.83 -7.97
N GLU A 83 0.09 13.23 -9.00
CA GLU A 83 0.99 14.40 -8.97
C GLU A 83 0.26 15.68 -8.60
N LYS A 84 -0.93 15.92 -9.17
CA LYS A 84 -1.75 17.12 -8.85
C LYS A 84 -2.21 17.11 -7.39
N THR A 85 -2.54 15.94 -6.85
CA THR A 85 -2.94 15.80 -5.44
C THR A 85 -1.74 16.00 -4.53
N LEU A 86 -0.60 15.41 -4.88
CA LEU A 86 0.67 15.61 -4.18
C LEU A 86 1.09 17.09 -4.15
N ALA A 87 0.96 17.81 -5.26
CA ALA A 87 1.29 19.24 -5.31
C ALA A 87 0.47 20.06 -4.29
N LYS A 88 -0.78 19.68 -4.03
CA LYS A 88 -1.60 20.31 -2.98
C LYS A 88 -1.11 19.97 -1.58
N MET A 89 -0.67 18.73 -1.37
CA MET A 89 -0.09 18.29 -0.08
C MET A 89 1.19 19.06 0.22
N VAL A 90 2.09 19.17 -0.75
CA VAL A 90 3.36 19.92 -0.65
C VAL A 90 3.10 21.41 -0.38
N ALA A 91 2.12 22.02 -1.06
CA ALA A 91 1.75 23.42 -0.82
C ALA A 91 1.16 23.66 0.58
N ASN A 92 0.59 22.62 1.21
CA ASN A 92 0.03 22.71 2.56
C ASN A 92 1.09 22.48 3.64
N ASP A 93 1.89 21.41 3.51
CA ASP A 93 2.98 21.05 4.43
C ASP A 93 3.93 20.06 3.73
N ASP A 94 5.06 20.54 3.26
CA ASP A 94 6.07 19.75 2.54
C ASP A 94 6.93 18.88 3.48
N ASP A 95 7.07 19.30 4.74
CA ASP A 95 7.86 18.58 5.76
C ASP A 95 7.05 17.47 6.46
N ALA A 96 5.75 17.42 6.27
CA ALA A 96 4.93 16.38 6.88
C ALA A 96 5.33 14.99 6.38
N THR A 97 5.48 14.04 7.29
CA THR A 97 5.87 12.65 6.98
C THR A 97 4.99 12.01 5.91
N LEU A 98 3.68 12.28 5.93
CA LEU A 98 2.75 11.75 4.92
C LEU A 98 2.98 12.38 3.55
N THR A 99 3.32 13.66 3.48
CA THR A 99 3.68 14.34 2.22
C THR A 99 4.97 13.76 1.65
N GLN A 100 5.98 13.55 2.48
CA GLN A 100 7.23 12.91 2.07
C GLN A 100 6.99 11.47 1.56
N LEU A 101 6.21 10.67 2.27
CA LEU A 101 5.84 9.32 1.82
C LEU A 101 5.06 9.34 0.51
N ALA A 102 4.08 10.23 0.37
CA ALA A 102 3.33 10.39 -0.88
C ALA A 102 4.24 10.80 -2.05
N THR A 103 5.24 11.67 -1.79
CA THR A 103 6.27 12.03 -2.76
C THR A 103 7.07 10.81 -3.20
N ALA A 104 7.48 9.96 -2.27
CA ALA A 104 8.18 8.73 -2.59
C ALA A 104 7.31 7.79 -3.45
N TRP A 105 6.04 7.60 -3.10
CA TRP A 105 5.13 6.73 -3.88
C TRP A 105 4.93 7.23 -5.32
N VAL A 106 4.70 8.53 -5.50
CA VAL A 106 4.56 9.14 -6.82
C VAL A 106 5.85 9.01 -7.63
N ASN A 107 7.01 9.26 -7.01
CA ASN A 107 8.30 9.13 -7.67
C ASN A 107 8.60 7.69 -8.10
N VAL A 108 8.22 6.69 -7.32
CA VAL A 108 8.31 5.27 -7.73
C VAL A 108 7.39 4.99 -8.92
N ALA A 109 6.16 5.51 -8.90
CA ALA A 109 5.19 5.32 -9.98
C ALA A 109 5.62 6.01 -11.29
N LEU A 110 6.29 7.17 -11.21
CA LEU A 110 6.87 7.86 -12.36
C LEU A 110 8.06 7.10 -12.96
N GLY A 111 8.81 6.39 -12.14
CA GLY A 111 9.96 5.60 -12.62
C GLY A 111 11.18 6.41 -13.00
N GLY A 112 12.08 5.77 -13.74
CA GLY A 112 13.31 6.40 -14.24
C GLY A 112 14.20 6.99 -13.14
N SER A 113 14.71 8.21 -13.33
CA SER A 113 15.56 8.89 -12.33
C SER A 113 14.83 9.25 -11.04
N LYS A 114 13.49 9.34 -11.07
CA LYS A 114 12.66 9.66 -9.89
C LYS A 114 12.67 8.58 -8.83
N VAL A 115 12.95 7.34 -9.19
CA VAL A 115 13.08 6.24 -8.23
C VAL A 115 14.25 6.47 -7.27
N GLN A 116 15.33 7.08 -7.71
CA GLN A 116 16.44 7.43 -6.84
C GLN A 116 16.06 8.53 -5.83
N ASP A 117 15.25 9.52 -6.27
CA ASP A 117 14.71 10.55 -5.36
C ASP A 117 13.82 9.90 -4.28
N ALA A 118 12.97 8.93 -4.67
CA ALA A 118 12.15 8.18 -3.72
C ALA A 118 12.99 7.39 -2.69
N MET A 119 14.08 6.77 -3.14
CA MET A 119 15.03 6.06 -2.27
C MET A 119 15.57 6.98 -1.18
N TYR A 120 15.99 8.20 -1.54
CA TYR A 120 16.49 9.19 -0.57
C TYR A 120 15.42 9.57 0.46
N VAL A 121 14.17 9.72 0.06
CA VAL A 121 13.08 10.02 1.00
C VAL A 121 12.92 8.88 2.03
N TYR A 122 12.95 7.62 1.61
CA TYR A 122 12.87 6.49 2.55
C TYR A 122 14.07 6.45 3.51
N GLN A 123 15.28 6.72 3.00
CA GLN A 123 16.50 6.79 3.82
C GLN A 123 16.41 7.92 4.84
N GLU A 124 16.04 9.11 4.42
CA GLU A 124 15.87 10.27 5.32
C GLU A 124 14.85 9.99 6.42
N LEU A 125 13.70 9.42 6.08
CA LEU A 125 12.69 9.06 7.07
C LEU A 125 13.16 7.97 8.04
N GLY A 126 13.91 6.97 7.55
CA GLY A 126 14.51 5.93 8.38
C GLY A 126 15.53 6.48 9.37
N ASP A 127 16.39 7.38 8.91
CA ASP A 127 17.46 7.99 9.71
C ASP A 127 16.93 9.04 10.71
N LYS A 128 15.92 9.82 10.29
CA LYS A 128 15.29 10.86 11.12
C LYS A 128 14.46 10.28 12.27
N TYR A 129 13.78 9.16 12.04
CA TYR A 129 12.88 8.58 13.02
C TYR A 129 13.34 7.18 13.45
N THR A 130 12.91 6.18 12.72
CA THR A 130 13.27 4.78 12.96
C THR A 130 12.95 3.97 11.71
N TRP A 131 13.84 3.08 11.33
CA TRP A 131 13.59 2.13 10.25
C TRP A 131 12.49 1.16 10.63
N THR A 132 11.36 1.25 9.93
CA THR A 132 10.21 0.34 10.08
C THR A 132 10.19 -0.67 8.94
N VAL A 133 9.42 -1.77 9.08
CA VAL A 133 9.21 -2.76 8.02
C VAL A 133 8.76 -2.09 6.72
N LYS A 134 7.86 -1.10 6.81
CA LYS A 134 7.34 -0.39 5.62
C LYS A 134 8.40 0.49 4.93
N LEU A 135 9.27 1.14 5.68
CA LEU A 135 10.37 1.93 5.11
C LEU A 135 11.40 1.04 4.43
N PHE A 136 11.78 -0.09 5.04
CA PHE A 136 12.64 -1.08 4.40
C PHE A 136 12.03 -1.62 3.10
N ASN A 137 10.74 -1.98 3.09
CA ASN A 137 10.05 -2.41 1.89
C ASN A 137 10.00 -1.32 0.81
N GLY A 138 9.78 -0.06 1.20
CA GLY A 138 9.81 1.07 0.27
C GLY A 138 11.19 1.26 -0.37
N ALA A 139 12.26 1.26 0.43
CA ALA A 139 13.64 1.35 -0.05
C ALA A 139 13.99 0.16 -0.96
N ALA A 140 13.62 -1.05 -0.56
CA ALA A 140 13.81 -2.26 -1.36
C ALA A 140 13.07 -2.19 -2.70
N THR A 141 11.83 -1.70 -2.71
CA THR A 141 11.06 -1.50 -3.95
C THR A 141 11.78 -0.53 -4.90
N CYS A 142 12.36 0.55 -4.38
CA CYS A 142 13.18 1.47 -5.17
C CYS A 142 14.42 0.76 -5.74
N ALA A 143 15.13 -0.03 -4.92
CA ALA A 143 16.29 -0.78 -5.36
C ALA A 143 15.94 -1.79 -6.45
N MET A 144 14.83 -2.53 -6.30
CA MET A 144 14.31 -3.46 -7.33
C MET A 144 13.97 -2.74 -8.63
N ALA A 145 13.28 -1.60 -8.55
CA ALA A 145 12.93 -0.79 -9.73
C ALA A 145 14.16 -0.26 -10.48
N MET A 146 15.29 -0.09 -9.78
CA MET A 146 16.59 0.26 -10.37
C MET A 146 17.42 -0.96 -10.81
N GLY A 147 16.89 -2.19 -10.68
CA GLY A 147 17.61 -3.42 -11.03
C GLY A 147 18.67 -3.85 -9.99
N ARG A 148 18.75 -3.19 -8.83
CA ARG A 148 19.72 -3.49 -7.77
C ARG A 148 19.17 -4.53 -6.80
N PHE A 149 18.96 -5.75 -7.26
CA PHE A 149 18.29 -6.80 -6.49
C PHE A 149 19.09 -7.28 -5.26
N GLU A 150 20.42 -7.23 -5.29
CA GLU A 150 21.25 -7.58 -4.13
C GLU A 150 21.11 -6.56 -3.00
N ASP A 151 20.98 -5.28 -3.31
CA ASP A 151 20.73 -4.24 -2.32
C ASP A 151 19.31 -4.34 -1.77
N ALA A 152 18.33 -4.59 -2.64
CA ALA A 152 16.95 -4.84 -2.22
C ALA A 152 16.85 -6.04 -1.27
N GLU A 153 17.56 -7.13 -1.54
CA GLU A 153 17.58 -8.31 -0.67
C GLU A 153 18.09 -7.98 0.74
N LYS A 154 19.14 -7.14 0.88
CA LYS A 154 19.66 -6.71 2.18
C LYS A 154 18.60 -5.95 2.98
N GLU A 155 17.96 -4.94 2.37
CA GLU A 155 16.91 -4.16 3.01
C GLU A 155 15.73 -5.04 3.44
N LEU A 156 15.33 -6.00 2.59
CA LEU A 156 14.23 -6.91 2.89
C LEU A 156 14.57 -7.93 3.99
N LEU A 157 15.83 -8.33 4.11
CA LEU A 157 16.26 -9.20 5.22
C LEU A 157 16.23 -8.45 6.55
N GLU A 158 16.56 -7.15 6.59
CA GLU A 158 16.37 -6.31 7.77
C GLU A 158 14.88 -6.15 8.13
N ALA A 159 14.01 -5.97 7.12
CA ALA A 159 12.57 -5.96 7.33
C ALA A 159 12.06 -7.29 7.93
N LEU A 160 12.55 -8.43 7.40
CA LEU A 160 12.18 -9.77 7.87
C LEU A 160 12.61 -10.04 9.32
N GLN A 161 13.76 -9.47 9.76
CA GLN A 161 14.20 -9.56 11.15
C GLN A 161 13.25 -8.84 12.11
N LYS A 162 12.64 -7.73 11.65
CA LYS A 162 11.68 -6.96 12.45
C LYS A 162 10.31 -7.63 12.50
N ASP A 163 9.83 -8.12 11.35
CA ASP A 163 8.58 -8.89 11.26
C ASP A 163 8.74 -10.02 10.24
N SER A 164 8.89 -11.24 10.74
CA SER A 164 9.04 -12.44 9.92
C SER A 164 7.77 -12.89 9.20
N LYS A 165 6.63 -12.24 9.48
CA LYS A 165 5.31 -12.58 8.92
C LYS A 165 4.73 -11.46 8.06
N ASP A 166 5.44 -10.37 7.85
CA ASP A 166 4.95 -9.29 6.98
C ASP A 166 4.79 -9.81 5.54
N PRO A 167 3.57 -9.79 4.97
CA PRO A 167 3.30 -10.36 3.66
C PRO A 167 4.02 -9.62 2.53
N ASP A 168 4.18 -8.30 2.64
CA ASP A 168 4.84 -7.49 1.63
C ASP A 168 6.34 -7.84 1.57
N THR A 169 6.98 -7.99 2.73
CA THR A 169 8.40 -8.41 2.83
C THR A 169 8.64 -9.77 2.23
N LEU A 170 7.79 -10.76 2.56
CA LEU A 170 7.91 -12.11 2.02
C LEU A 170 7.69 -12.16 0.51
N HIS A 171 6.71 -11.38 0.01
CA HIS A 171 6.45 -11.26 -1.42
C HIS A 171 7.64 -10.65 -2.15
N ASN A 172 8.15 -9.52 -1.67
CA ASN A 172 9.28 -8.82 -2.26
C ASN A 172 10.56 -9.69 -2.23
N LEU A 173 10.81 -10.44 -1.14
CA LEU A 173 11.92 -11.40 -1.07
C LEU A 173 11.78 -12.54 -2.09
N ALA A 174 10.56 -13.04 -2.32
CA ALA A 174 10.33 -14.06 -3.32
C ALA A 174 10.66 -13.52 -4.73
N VAL A 175 10.23 -12.29 -5.05
CA VAL A 175 10.55 -11.63 -6.33
C VAL A 175 12.05 -11.40 -6.47
N CYS A 176 12.72 -10.84 -5.44
CA CYS A 176 14.16 -10.66 -5.45
C CYS A 176 14.93 -11.96 -5.68
N ALA A 177 14.54 -13.03 -4.97
CA ALA A 177 15.17 -14.34 -5.11
C ALA A 177 15.07 -14.87 -6.55
N LEU A 178 13.91 -14.70 -7.22
CA LEU A 178 13.73 -15.11 -8.62
C LEU A 178 14.68 -14.34 -9.54
N HIS A 179 14.80 -13.02 -9.39
CA HIS A 179 15.72 -12.22 -10.19
C HIS A 179 17.20 -12.55 -9.94
N LEU A 180 17.55 -12.94 -8.73
CA LEU A 180 18.91 -13.36 -8.35
C LEU A 180 19.21 -14.83 -8.70
N GLY A 181 18.25 -15.58 -9.26
CA GLY A 181 18.40 -17.01 -9.52
C GLY A 181 18.48 -17.88 -8.26
N LYS A 182 17.99 -17.36 -7.13
CA LYS A 182 17.98 -18.06 -5.82
C LYS A 182 16.64 -18.80 -5.61
N PRO A 183 16.59 -19.84 -4.77
CA PRO A 183 15.36 -20.53 -4.43
C PRO A 183 14.35 -19.62 -3.73
N SER A 184 13.20 -19.37 -4.35
CA SER A 184 12.12 -18.53 -3.81
C SER A 184 11.05 -19.31 -3.04
N THR A 185 11.03 -20.64 -3.18
CA THR A 185 10.00 -21.56 -2.64
C THR A 185 9.75 -21.37 -1.14
N ARG A 186 10.81 -21.07 -0.36
CA ARG A 186 10.70 -20.82 1.08
C ARG A 186 9.75 -19.66 1.38
N PHE A 187 9.90 -18.54 0.67
CA PHE A 187 9.10 -17.33 0.90
C PHE A 187 7.66 -17.52 0.45
N PHE A 188 7.45 -18.19 -0.70
CA PHE A 188 6.10 -18.54 -1.16
C PHE A 188 5.38 -19.49 -0.20
N ASN A 189 6.06 -20.49 0.34
CA ASN A 189 5.47 -21.39 1.33
C ASN A 189 5.09 -20.65 2.61
N GLN A 190 5.91 -19.71 3.07
CA GLN A 190 5.56 -18.85 4.21
C GLN A 190 4.34 -17.97 3.92
N LEU A 191 4.28 -17.34 2.74
CA LEU A 191 3.11 -16.54 2.32
C LEU A 191 1.81 -17.38 2.30
N LYS A 192 1.86 -18.62 1.79
CA LYS A 192 0.70 -19.54 1.75
C LYS A 192 0.18 -19.92 3.14
N THR A 193 0.99 -19.79 4.19
CA THR A 193 0.59 -20.09 5.58
C THR A 193 -0.04 -18.93 6.32
N LEU A 194 0.03 -17.71 5.76
CA LEU A 194 -0.52 -16.52 6.41
C LEU A 194 -2.06 -16.50 6.36
N THR A 195 -2.65 -16.01 7.43
CA THR A 195 -4.10 -15.79 7.54
C THR A 195 -4.37 -14.35 8.02
N PRO A 196 -5.19 -13.56 7.30
CA PRO A 196 -5.85 -13.89 6.02
C PRO A 196 -4.82 -14.09 4.89
N LYS A 197 -5.21 -14.82 3.85
CA LYS A 197 -4.33 -15.04 2.69
C LYS A 197 -3.99 -13.70 2.03
N PRO A 198 -2.70 -13.42 1.74
CA PRO A 198 -2.32 -12.24 0.96
C PRO A 198 -2.88 -12.32 -0.47
N GLY A 199 -3.32 -11.17 -1.02
CA GLY A 199 -3.89 -11.12 -2.38
C GLY A 199 -2.95 -11.62 -3.48
N ALA A 200 -1.63 -11.53 -3.27
CA ALA A 200 -0.63 -12.12 -4.17
C ALA A 200 -0.74 -13.65 -4.24
N VAL A 201 -1.03 -14.32 -3.12
CA VAL A 201 -1.22 -15.78 -3.07
C VAL A 201 -2.53 -16.17 -3.77
N GLU A 202 -3.61 -15.41 -3.55
CA GLU A 202 -4.90 -15.64 -4.23
C GLU A 202 -4.75 -15.58 -5.74
N LYS A 203 -4.08 -14.54 -6.25
CA LYS A 203 -3.80 -14.41 -7.70
C LYS A 203 -2.91 -15.52 -8.24
N MET A 204 -1.92 -15.97 -7.49
CA MET A 204 -1.09 -17.12 -7.89
C MET A 204 -1.92 -18.41 -7.97
N ASP A 205 -2.75 -18.69 -6.96
CA ASP A 205 -3.63 -19.87 -6.95
C ASP A 205 -4.63 -19.82 -8.14
N GLU A 206 -5.09 -18.64 -8.54
CA GLU A 206 -5.92 -18.46 -9.73
C GLU A 206 -5.15 -18.75 -11.03
N LEU A 207 -3.93 -18.23 -11.15
CA LEU A 207 -3.07 -18.47 -12.31
C LEU A 207 -2.69 -19.96 -12.43
N GLU A 208 -2.34 -20.62 -11.33
CA GLU A 208 -2.07 -22.07 -11.29
C GLU A 208 -3.28 -22.85 -11.81
N LYS A 209 -4.50 -22.55 -11.34
CA LYS A 209 -5.74 -23.18 -11.82
C LYS A 209 -6.00 -22.95 -13.31
N MET A 210 -5.75 -21.72 -13.79
CA MET A 210 -5.92 -21.41 -15.23
C MET A 210 -4.92 -22.20 -16.09
N PHE A 211 -3.71 -22.39 -15.61
CA PHE A 211 -2.67 -23.17 -16.29
C PHE A 211 -3.01 -24.65 -16.34
N ASP A 212 -3.52 -25.23 -15.24
CA ASP A 212 -3.91 -26.65 -15.15
C ASP A 212 -5.16 -26.98 -16.01
N THR A 213 -5.95 -25.97 -16.38
CA THR A 213 -7.17 -26.14 -17.20
C THR A 213 -6.95 -25.85 -18.69
N ALA A 214 -5.78 -25.39 -19.08
CA ALA A 214 -5.44 -25.08 -20.48
C ALA A 214 -4.80 -26.25 -21.20
#